data_3f4986ef7d614b4cfc40161a70a3e335
#
_entry.id   3f4986ef7d614b4cfc40161a70a3e335
#
_cell.length_a   1.000
_cell.length_b   1.000
_cell.length_c   1.000
_cell.angle_alpha   90.00
_cell.angle_beta   90.00
_cell.angle_gamma   90.00
#
_symmetry.space_group_name_H-M   'P 1'
#
loop_
_entity.id
_entity.type
_entity.pdbx_description
1 polymer ?
#
loop_
_entity_poly.entity_id
_entity_poly.type
_entity_poly.pdbx_seq_one_letter_code
_entity_poly.pdbx_strand_id
1 'polypeptide(L)'
;MVEYALTRRSALGAAGAGAVLFTVASCSNERSDYAGEVKLDKYDNSAGSFEAATRDTPPKNVPKPIKPENADEKSVAGFYASLAYIAAAMQYMFATGDTGPYDDSALTEDEKHYVHNSSNEQILARMREGQNWYENPRVTISLNTAQPAMEGDTYTWEGKFSMEFGNYRVDRGQVNDLTERQKSNTEDMVFKGTYTNGRWSIETRSKTVASQSSTATP
;
A
#
# COMPACT_ATOMS: atom_id res chain seq x y z
N MET A 1 -66.81 -11.30 14.27
CA MET A 1 -67.63 -12.38 13.66
C MET A 1 -66.95 -12.72 12.36
N VAL A 2 -66.34 -13.85 12.08
CA VAL A 2 -66.53 -15.25 12.41
C VAL A 2 -65.19 -15.95 12.37
N GLU A 3 -64.95 -16.81 13.40
CA GLU A 3 -63.90 -17.83 13.46
C GLU A 3 -64.13 -18.93 12.39
N TYR A 4 -63.05 -19.68 12.11
CA TYR A 4 -62.99 -21.15 12.05
C TYR A 4 -61.54 -21.55 11.80
N ALA A 5 -60.82 -22.08 12.76
CA ALA A 5 -60.78 -23.46 13.34
C ALA A 5 -60.08 -24.51 12.44
N LEU A 6 -58.90 -24.85 12.93
CA LEU A 6 -58.13 -26.14 12.96
C LEU A 6 -58.61 -27.32 12.12
N THR A 7 -57.67 -27.95 11.45
CA THR A 7 -57.54 -29.42 11.52
C THR A 7 -56.10 -29.90 11.36
N ARG A 8 -55.61 -30.67 12.35
CA ARG A 8 -54.40 -31.47 12.35
C ARG A 8 -54.62 -32.71 11.47
N ARG A 9 -53.58 -33.14 10.76
CA ARG A 9 -53.27 -34.58 10.62
C ARG A 9 -51.81 -34.83 10.33
N SER A 10 -51.19 -35.62 11.17
CA SER A 10 -49.85 -36.16 11.13
C SER A 10 -49.70 -37.19 10.05
N ALA A 11 -48.55 -37.27 9.42
CA ALA A 11 -48.01 -38.53 8.86
C ALA A 11 -46.48 -38.50 8.93
N LEU A 12 -45.94 -39.43 9.68
CA LEU A 12 -44.53 -39.80 9.76
C LEU A 12 -44.07 -40.47 8.42
N GLY A 13 -42.85 -40.22 8.01
CA GLY A 13 -42.20 -40.96 6.91
C GLY A 13 -40.71 -40.63 6.83
N ALA A 14 -39.92 -41.40 7.54
CA ALA A 14 -38.54 -41.92 7.35
C ALA A 14 -37.50 -41.22 6.43
N ALA A 15 -36.39 -40.90 7.08
CA ALA A 15 -34.99 -41.18 6.73
C ALA A 15 -34.49 -40.92 5.29
N GLY A 16 -33.61 -39.96 5.18
CA GLY A 16 -32.68 -39.75 4.08
C GLY A 16 -31.62 -38.75 4.47
N ALA A 17 -30.51 -39.23 5.06
CA ALA A 17 -29.36 -38.40 5.36
C ALA A 17 -28.67 -37.98 4.05
N GLY A 18 -28.97 -36.80 3.56
CA GLY A 18 -28.22 -36.12 2.51
C GLY A 18 -27.68 -34.85 3.09
N ALA A 19 -26.43 -34.86 3.59
CA ALA A 19 -25.70 -33.65 3.91
C ALA A 19 -25.42 -32.90 2.62
N VAL A 20 -26.30 -31.99 2.24
CA VAL A 20 -26.02 -30.98 1.20
C VAL A 20 -25.08 -29.97 1.85
N LEU A 21 -23.79 -30.18 1.61
CA LEU A 21 -22.79 -29.13 1.81
C LEU A 21 -23.17 -27.98 0.89
N PHE A 22 -23.89 -27.00 1.41
CA PHE A 22 -23.93 -25.68 0.79
C PHE A 22 -22.54 -25.09 0.93
N THR A 23 -21.70 -25.30 -0.10
CA THR A 23 -20.60 -24.40 -0.35
C THR A 23 -21.25 -23.06 -0.68
N VAL A 24 -21.36 -22.19 0.32
CA VAL A 24 -21.54 -20.74 0.09
C VAL A 24 -20.28 -20.33 -0.69
N ALA A 25 -20.37 -20.36 -2.02
CA ALA A 25 -19.48 -19.57 -2.84
C ALA A 25 -19.74 -18.12 -2.41
N SER A 26 -18.89 -17.63 -1.52
CA SER A 26 -18.77 -16.20 -1.25
C SER A 26 -18.38 -15.60 -2.60
N CYS A 27 -19.38 -15.12 -3.35
CA CYS A 27 -19.13 -14.18 -4.43
C CYS A 27 -18.67 -12.90 -3.75
N SER A 28 -17.38 -12.86 -3.39
CA SER A 28 -16.70 -11.60 -3.19
C SER A 28 -16.86 -10.87 -4.52
N ASN A 29 -17.48 -9.69 -4.51
CA ASN A 29 -17.40 -8.73 -5.61
C ASN A 29 -15.94 -8.29 -5.67
N GLU A 30 -15.06 -9.15 -6.19
CA GLU A 30 -13.67 -8.78 -6.44
C GLU A 30 -13.70 -7.66 -7.46
N ARG A 31 -13.09 -6.55 -7.10
CA ARG A 31 -12.87 -5.44 -8.03
C ARG A 31 -12.18 -6.00 -9.27
N SER A 32 -12.79 -5.81 -10.42
CA SER A 32 -12.26 -6.32 -11.70
C SER A 32 -11.26 -5.37 -12.35
N ASP A 33 -11.22 -4.11 -11.91
CA ASP A 33 -10.35 -3.07 -12.46
C ASP A 33 -9.57 -2.36 -11.35
N TYR A 34 -8.26 -2.57 -11.37
CA TYR A 34 -7.30 -1.97 -10.44
C TYR A 34 -6.40 -0.92 -11.11
N ALA A 35 -6.64 -0.58 -12.40
CA ALA A 35 -5.85 0.45 -13.07
C ALA A 35 -5.93 1.80 -12.35
N GLY A 36 -4.87 2.58 -12.46
CA GLY A 36 -4.76 3.90 -11.85
C GLY A 36 -4.10 3.90 -10.48
N GLU A 37 -4.31 4.97 -9.73
CA GLU A 37 -3.69 5.20 -8.43
C GLU A 37 -4.17 4.18 -7.39
N VAL A 38 -3.23 3.51 -6.73
CA VAL A 38 -3.54 2.65 -5.58
C VAL A 38 -3.94 3.52 -4.40
N LYS A 39 -4.94 3.08 -3.63
CA LYS A 39 -5.48 3.85 -2.51
C LYS A 39 -5.58 2.98 -1.27
N LEU A 40 -5.05 3.52 -0.17
CA LEU A 40 -5.25 2.96 1.16
C LEU A 40 -6.49 3.58 1.78
N ASP A 41 -7.39 2.75 2.33
CA ASP A 41 -8.68 3.22 2.85
C ASP A 41 -8.64 3.62 4.33
N LYS A 42 -7.71 3.07 5.11
CA LYS A 42 -7.71 3.21 6.57
C LYS A 42 -6.43 3.82 7.10
N TYR A 43 -6.60 4.83 7.97
CA TYR A 43 -5.52 5.49 8.71
C TYR A 43 -5.90 5.63 10.17
N ASP A 44 -4.89 5.54 11.05
CA ASP A 44 -5.03 5.87 12.46
C ASP A 44 -4.86 7.40 12.63
N ASN A 45 -5.93 8.04 13.08
CA ASN A 45 -6.00 9.46 13.36
C ASN A 45 -6.08 9.76 14.87
N SER A 46 -5.74 8.80 15.72
CA SER A 46 -5.84 8.91 17.19
C SER A 46 -4.94 10.00 17.78
N ALA A 47 -3.89 10.40 17.05
CA ALA A 47 -3.00 11.49 17.44
C ALA A 47 -3.67 12.89 17.43
N GLY A 48 -4.82 13.02 16.77
CA GLY A 48 -5.57 14.28 16.66
C GLY A 48 -5.76 14.75 15.22
N SER A 49 -6.21 16.00 15.05
CA SER A 49 -6.39 16.59 13.72
C SER A 49 -5.04 16.85 13.07
N PHE A 50 -4.89 16.46 11.81
CA PHE A 50 -3.69 16.73 11.03
C PHE A 50 -3.45 18.23 10.90
N GLU A 51 -2.21 18.66 11.16
CA GLU A 51 -1.72 20.01 10.90
C GLU A 51 -0.62 19.93 9.85
N ALA A 52 -0.81 20.63 8.72
CA ALA A 52 0.18 20.67 7.65
C ALA A 52 1.46 21.36 8.08
N ALA A 53 2.59 20.98 7.49
CA ALA A 53 3.86 21.64 7.70
C ALA A 53 3.81 23.12 7.22
N THR A 54 4.53 23.96 7.91
CA THR A 54 4.82 25.35 7.50
C THR A 54 6.32 25.54 7.37
N ARG A 55 6.75 26.72 6.96
CA ARG A 55 8.18 27.05 6.94
C ARG A 55 8.83 27.08 8.33
N ASP A 56 8.01 27.22 9.37
CA ASP A 56 8.46 27.41 10.76
C ASP A 56 8.16 26.19 11.65
N THR A 57 7.22 25.32 11.24
CA THR A 57 6.77 24.18 12.04
C THR A 57 6.65 22.90 11.22
N PRO A 58 7.12 21.75 11.73
CA PRO A 58 6.91 20.45 11.09
C PRO A 58 5.42 20.06 11.09
N PRO A 59 5.01 19.10 10.26
CA PRO A 59 3.66 18.59 10.29
C PRO A 59 3.37 17.89 11.62
N LYS A 60 2.11 17.95 12.08
CA LYS A 60 1.69 17.26 13.30
C LYS A 60 0.50 16.34 13.04
N ASN A 61 0.40 15.31 13.88
CA ASN A 61 -0.72 14.37 13.85
C ASN A 61 -0.91 13.78 12.44
N VAL A 62 0.20 13.48 11.75
CA VAL A 62 0.16 12.85 10.43
C VAL A 62 -0.58 11.53 10.53
N PRO A 63 -1.63 11.29 9.71
CA PRO A 63 -2.37 10.04 9.73
C PRO A 63 -1.46 8.84 9.49
N LYS A 64 -1.44 7.88 10.44
CA LYS A 64 -0.60 6.69 10.32
C LYS A 64 -1.32 5.63 9.49
N PRO A 65 -0.70 5.09 8.42
CA PRO A 65 -1.34 4.06 7.61
C PRO A 65 -1.58 2.79 8.43
N ILE A 66 -2.77 2.20 8.25
CA ILE A 66 -3.13 0.90 8.83
C ILE A 66 -3.02 -0.15 7.73
N LYS A 67 -2.21 -1.19 7.98
CA LYS A 67 -2.07 -2.31 7.03
C LYS A 67 -3.42 -2.97 6.81
N PRO A 68 -3.87 -3.12 5.54
CA PRO A 68 -5.13 -3.79 5.25
C PRO A 68 -5.11 -5.26 5.69
N GLU A 69 -6.22 -5.76 6.19
CA GLU A 69 -6.34 -7.15 6.65
C GLU A 69 -6.07 -8.16 5.53
N ASN A 70 -6.47 -7.82 4.29
CA ASN A 70 -6.24 -8.64 3.11
C ASN A 70 -4.87 -8.44 2.45
N ALA A 71 -4.01 -7.58 2.97
CA ALA A 71 -2.69 -7.32 2.36
C ALA A 71 -1.80 -8.57 2.27
N ASP A 72 -2.02 -9.54 3.16
CA ASP A 72 -1.28 -10.80 3.16
C ASP A 72 -2.06 -11.96 2.48
N GLU A 73 -3.17 -11.69 1.79
CA GLU A 73 -3.91 -12.71 1.03
C GLU A 73 -3.28 -12.97 -0.34
N LYS A 74 -3.24 -14.26 -0.76
CA LYS A 74 -2.84 -14.64 -2.11
C LYS A 74 -3.96 -14.36 -3.11
N SER A 75 -4.12 -13.10 -3.44
CA SER A 75 -5.13 -12.62 -4.39
C SER A 75 -4.65 -11.34 -5.08
N VAL A 76 -5.29 -10.96 -6.19
CA VAL A 76 -5.03 -9.67 -6.83
C VAL A 76 -5.37 -8.51 -5.89
N ALA A 77 -6.46 -8.64 -5.13
CA ALA A 77 -6.85 -7.67 -4.12
C ALA A 77 -5.79 -7.53 -3.00
N GLY A 78 -5.21 -8.64 -2.55
CA GLY A 78 -4.14 -8.64 -1.54
C GLY A 78 -2.85 -8.00 -2.06
N PHE A 79 -2.45 -8.32 -3.28
CA PHE A 79 -1.28 -7.69 -3.91
C PHE A 79 -1.49 -6.18 -4.10
N TYR A 80 -2.68 -5.75 -4.57
CA TYR A 80 -3.05 -4.34 -4.66
C TYR A 80 -3.01 -3.64 -3.28
N ALA A 81 -3.59 -4.28 -2.25
CA ALA A 81 -3.61 -3.75 -0.89
C ALA A 81 -2.19 -3.57 -0.32
N SER A 82 -1.28 -4.52 -0.62
CA SER A 82 0.13 -4.40 -0.25
C SER A 82 0.81 -3.22 -0.95
N LEU A 83 0.56 -2.98 -2.24
CA LEU A 83 1.09 -1.82 -2.97
C LEU A 83 0.53 -0.50 -2.42
N ALA A 84 -0.76 -0.45 -2.09
CA ALA A 84 -1.39 0.71 -1.48
C ALA A 84 -0.78 1.04 -0.09
N TYR A 85 -0.52 0.00 0.71
CA TYR A 85 0.13 0.16 2.00
C TYR A 85 1.58 0.63 1.87
N ILE A 86 2.34 0.11 0.90
CA ILE A 86 3.73 0.55 0.61
C ILE A 86 3.75 2.06 0.29
N ALA A 87 2.89 2.52 -0.63
CA ALA A 87 2.83 3.94 -1.00
C ALA A 87 2.53 4.84 0.20
N ALA A 88 1.52 4.47 1.00
CA ALA A 88 1.13 5.22 2.20
C ALA A 88 2.20 5.19 3.30
N ALA A 89 2.86 4.05 3.50
CA ALA A 89 3.93 3.87 4.47
C ALA A 89 5.16 4.73 4.14
N MET A 90 5.54 4.78 2.85
CA MET A 90 6.61 5.66 2.37
C MET A 90 6.25 7.14 2.54
N GLN A 91 5.03 7.53 2.20
CA GLN A 91 4.56 8.90 2.42
C GLN A 91 4.62 9.29 3.90
N TYR A 92 4.15 8.41 4.79
CA TYR A 92 4.19 8.61 6.24
C TYR A 92 5.64 8.76 6.75
N MET A 93 6.54 7.91 6.28
CA MET A 93 7.96 7.99 6.60
C MET A 93 8.57 9.33 6.17
N PHE A 94 8.28 9.82 4.96
CA PHE A 94 8.76 11.14 4.49
C PHE A 94 8.11 12.32 5.21
N ALA A 95 6.96 12.12 5.83
CA ALA A 95 6.32 13.16 6.62
C ALA A 95 6.80 13.22 8.08
N THR A 96 7.21 12.06 8.64
CA THR A 96 7.44 11.93 10.09
C THR A 96 8.84 11.45 10.47
N GLY A 97 9.53 10.76 9.56
CA GLY A 97 10.75 10.02 9.86
C GLY A 97 10.52 8.66 10.55
N ASP A 98 9.26 8.29 10.88
CA ASP A 98 8.91 6.98 11.46
C ASP A 98 8.88 5.92 10.35
N THR A 99 9.76 4.93 10.43
CA THR A 99 9.88 3.83 9.47
C THR A 99 8.97 2.63 9.79
N GLY A 100 8.30 2.61 10.94
CA GLY A 100 7.54 1.44 11.40
C GLY A 100 6.59 0.87 10.35
N PRO A 101 5.69 1.65 9.72
CA PRO A 101 4.84 1.14 8.66
C PRO A 101 5.60 0.69 7.40
N TYR A 102 6.72 1.35 7.06
CA TYR A 102 7.57 0.96 5.94
C TYR A 102 8.24 -0.39 6.20
N ASP A 103 8.75 -0.61 7.40
CA ASP A 103 9.39 -1.86 7.81
C ASP A 103 8.38 -3.03 7.88
N ASP A 104 7.11 -2.74 8.24
CA ASP A 104 6.01 -3.73 8.23
C ASP A 104 5.44 -4.00 6.83
N SER A 105 5.87 -3.28 5.82
CA SER A 105 5.39 -3.45 4.44
C SER A 105 5.89 -4.76 3.80
N ALA A 106 5.28 -5.12 2.68
CA ALA A 106 5.63 -6.32 1.91
C ALA A 106 6.88 -6.16 1.03
N LEU A 107 7.60 -5.04 1.11
CA LEU A 107 8.88 -4.88 0.41
C LEU A 107 9.90 -5.93 0.86
N THR A 108 10.76 -6.37 -0.05
CA THR A 108 11.88 -7.25 0.29
C THR A 108 12.85 -6.56 1.27
N GLU A 109 13.61 -7.35 2.02
CA GLU A 109 14.62 -6.80 2.92
C GLU A 109 15.69 -5.97 2.19
N ASP A 110 16.03 -6.34 0.95
CA ASP A 110 16.96 -5.57 0.13
C ASP A 110 16.40 -4.19 -0.20
N GLU A 111 15.11 -4.08 -0.53
CA GLU A 111 14.44 -2.78 -0.75
C GLU A 111 14.41 -1.94 0.53
N LYS A 112 14.11 -2.53 1.67
CA LYS A 112 14.11 -1.84 2.97
C LYS A 112 15.49 -1.35 3.36
N HIS A 113 16.54 -2.11 3.03
CA HIS A 113 17.93 -1.77 3.35
C HIS A 113 18.38 -0.42 2.77
N TYR A 114 17.82 0.00 1.62
CA TYR A 114 18.13 1.31 1.05
C TYR A 114 17.77 2.48 1.96
N VAL A 115 16.73 2.34 2.77
CA VAL A 115 16.31 3.37 3.75
C VAL A 115 17.21 3.34 4.98
N HIS A 116 17.62 2.16 5.42
CA HIS A 116 18.37 1.94 6.66
C HIS A 116 19.90 2.11 6.55
N ASN A 117 20.38 2.87 5.56
CA ASN A 117 21.80 3.25 5.54
C ASN A 117 22.08 4.42 6.49
N SER A 118 23.33 4.55 6.93
CA SER A 118 23.73 5.54 7.95
C SER A 118 23.38 7.00 7.63
N SER A 119 23.40 7.37 6.35
CA SER A 119 23.06 8.73 5.92
C SER A 119 21.56 9.00 6.03
N ASN A 120 20.74 8.06 5.58
CA ASN A 120 19.28 8.17 5.65
C ASN A 120 18.80 8.11 7.10
N GLU A 121 19.37 7.24 7.93
CA GLU A 121 19.04 7.16 9.35
C GLU A 121 19.25 8.49 10.08
N GLN A 122 20.31 9.23 9.77
CA GLN A 122 20.53 10.56 10.32
C GLN A 122 19.46 11.57 9.86
N ILE A 123 19.00 11.48 8.60
CA ILE A 123 17.92 12.33 8.09
C ILE A 123 16.61 11.99 8.79
N LEU A 124 16.26 10.72 8.87
CA LEU A 124 15.06 10.23 9.53
C LEU A 124 15.03 10.60 11.02
N ALA A 125 16.17 10.46 11.72
CA ALA A 125 16.29 10.90 13.12
C ALA A 125 15.94 12.38 13.28
N ARG A 126 16.51 13.27 12.43
CA ARG A 126 16.19 14.70 12.45
C ARG A 126 14.72 15.00 12.10
N MET A 127 14.10 14.18 11.25
CA MET A 127 12.66 14.32 10.97
C MET A 127 11.83 13.98 12.20
N ARG A 128 12.13 12.88 12.89
CA ARG A 128 11.46 12.51 14.17
C ARG A 128 11.60 13.56 15.25
N GLU A 129 12.73 14.28 15.26
CA GLU A 129 13.02 15.38 16.20
C GLU A 129 12.41 16.73 15.76
N GLY A 130 11.71 16.76 14.61
CA GLY A 130 11.13 17.99 14.08
C GLY A 130 12.18 19.02 13.60
N GLN A 131 13.39 18.57 13.28
CA GLN A 131 14.47 19.41 12.75
C GLN A 131 14.53 19.45 11.24
N ASN A 132 13.96 18.41 10.57
CA ASN A 132 13.85 18.31 9.12
C ASN A 132 12.41 18.00 8.74
N TRP A 133 11.91 18.64 7.69
CA TRP A 133 10.62 18.27 7.08
C TRP A 133 10.50 18.80 5.66
N TYR A 134 9.59 18.18 4.90
CA TYR A 134 9.12 18.66 3.62
C TYR A 134 7.77 19.36 3.78
N GLU A 135 7.42 20.26 2.86
CA GLU A 135 6.13 20.95 2.89
C GLU A 135 4.96 19.98 2.84
N ASN A 136 4.96 19.09 1.86
CA ASN A 136 3.85 18.16 1.65
C ASN A 136 4.33 16.91 0.88
N PRO A 137 4.99 15.96 1.55
CA PRO A 137 5.43 14.74 0.89
C PRO A 137 4.22 13.90 0.48
N ARG A 138 4.21 13.48 -0.79
CA ARG A 138 3.22 12.57 -1.35
C ARG A 138 3.93 11.46 -2.11
N VAL A 139 3.50 10.23 -1.91
CA VAL A 139 3.96 9.05 -2.64
C VAL A 139 2.78 8.38 -3.32
N THR A 140 2.91 8.12 -4.60
CA THR A 140 1.85 7.53 -5.41
C THR A 140 2.39 6.36 -6.22
N ILE A 141 1.66 5.25 -6.21
CA ILE A 141 1.80 4.15 -7.17
C ILE A 141 0.58 4.19 -8.07
N SER A 142 0.78 4.20 -9.39
CA SER A 142 -0.31 4.15 -10.37
C SER A 142 -0.10 2.97 -11.31
N LEU A 143 -1.05 2.05 -11.36
CA LEU A 143 -0.98 0.81 -12.12
C LEU A 143 -1.46 1.02 -13.55
N ASN A 144 -0.74 0.46 -14.52
CA ASN A 144 -1.03 0.66 -15.95
C ASN A 144 -2.20 -0.21 -16.44
N THR A 145 -2.49 -1.31 -15.77
CA THR A 145 -3.49 -2.31 -16.20
C THR A 145 -4.45 -2.66 -15.07
N ALA A 146 -5.63 -3.12 -15.45
CA ALA A 146 -6.67 -3.56 -14.52
C ALA A 146 -6.27 -4.78 -13.67
N GLN A 147 -5.40 -5.64 -14.20
CA GLN A 147 -4.95 -6.88 -13.57
C GLN A 147 -3.43 -7.04 -13.76
N PRO A 148 -2.72 -7.69 -12.81
CA PRO A 148 -1.32 -8.05 -12.99
C PRO A 148 -1.17 -9.21 -13.99
N ALA A 149 0.00 -9.35 -14.57
CA ALA A 149 0.44 -10.61 -15.14
C ALA A 149 0.71 -11.61 -14.01
N MET A 150 0.23 -12.85 -14.14
CA MET A 150 0.34 -13.86 -13.10
C MET A 150 1.05 -15.11 -13.63
N GLU A 151 2.06 -15.58 -12.90
CA GLU A 151 2.78 -16.81 -13.19
C GLU A 151 3.03 -17.58 -11.87
N GLY A 152 2.19 -18.59 -11.61
CA GLY A 152 2.23 -19.35 -10.37
C GLY A 152 1.97 -18.47 -9.13
N ASP A 153 2.97 -18.35 -8.28
CA ASP A 153 2.92 -17.54 -7.05
C ASP A 153 3.47 -16.12 -7.26
N THR A 154 3.81 -15.76 -8.50
CA THR A 154 4.39 -14.47 -8.85
C THR A 154 3.39 -13.62 -9.61
N TYR A 155 3.15 -12.39 -9.11
CA TYR A 155 2.33 -11.37 -9.74
C TYR A 155 3.21 -10.19 -10.15
N THR A 156 3.00 -9.70 -11.35
CA THR A 156 3.79 -8.59 -11.90
C THR A 156 2.86 -7.50 -12.40
N TRP A 157 3.01 -6.30 -11.86
CA TRP A 157 2.32 -5.11 -12.33
C TRP A 157 3.31 -4.07 -12.82
N GLU A 158 3.03 -3.51 -13.96
CA GLU A 158 3.69 -2.32 -14.44
C GLU A 158 2.92 -1.07 -14.03
N GLY A 159 3.65 -0.02 -13.72
CA GLY A 159 3.02 1.22 -13.27
C GLY A 159 4.01 2.37 -13.20
N LYS A 160 3.58 3.42 -12.54
CA LYS A 160 4.40 4.60 -12.22
C LYS A 160 4.54 4.72 -10.72
N PHE A 161 5.73 5.05 -10.29
CA PHE A 161 6.03 5.46 -8.93
C PHE A 161 6.37 6.94 -8.93
N SER A 162 5.64 7.74 -8.15
CA SER A 162 5.85 9.18 -8.06
C SER A 162 6.07 9.61 -6.62
N MET A 163 7.05 10.48 -6.43
CA MET A 163 7.30 11.19 -5.16
C MET A 163 7.17 12.68 -5.40
N GLU A 164 6.44 13.38 -4.56
CA GLU A 164 6.30 14.83 -4.54
C GLU A 164 6.65 15.33 -3.14
N PHE A 165 7.38 16.44 -3.04
CA PHE A 165 7.86 16.96 -1.76
C PHE A 165 7.37 18.38 -1.43
N GLY A 166 6.58 18.98 -2.34
CA GLY A 166 6.13 20.37 -2.21
C GLY A 166 7.15 21.36 -2.72
N ASN A 167 7.09 22.62 -2.23
CA ASN A 167 7.91 23.71 -2.75
C ASN A 167 9.19 23.93 -1.96
N TYR A 168 9.26 23.47 -0.71
CA TYR A 168 10.40 23.67 0.17
C TYR A 168 10.65 22.47 1.08
N ARG A 169 11.85 22.40 1.59
CA ARG A 169 12.22 21.59 2.75
C ARG A 169 12.84 22.47 3.83
N VAL A 170 12.68 22.07 5.07
CA VAL A 170 13.44 22.65 6.18
C VAL A 170 14.49 21.66 6.64
N ASP A 171 15.72 22.12 6.84
CA ASP A 171 16.84 21.34 7.37
C ASP A 171 17.51 22.14 8.49
N ARG A 172 17.37 21.66 9.72
CA ARG A 172 17.93 22.32 10.93
C ARG A 172 17.55 23.79 11.05
N GLY A 173 16.26 24.07 10.84
CA GLY A 173 15.71 25.42 10.90
C GLY A 173 16.00 26.30 9.69
N GLN A 174 16.69 25.78 8.67
CA GLN A 174 16.92 26.50 7.42
C GLN A 174 15.90 26.09 6.37
N VAL A 175 15.15 27.05 5.87
CA VAL A 175 14.21 26.86 4.77
C VAL A 175 14.97 26.87 3.45
N ASN A 176 14.80 25.81 2.66
CA ASN A 176 15.40 25.66 1.35
C ASN A 176 14.29 25.44 0.31
N ASP A 177 14.09 26.40 -0.58
CA ASP A 177 13.16 26.22 -1.69
C ASP A 177 13.70 25.15 -2.65
N LEU A 178 12.80 24.25 -3.08
CA LEU A 178 13.16 23.14 -3.96
C LEU A 178 13.11 23.60 -5.43
N THR A 179 14.09 23.16 -6.20
CA THR A 179 14.06 23.30 -7.66
C THR A 179 13.01 22.37 -8.25
N GLU A 180 12.50 22.62 -9.45
CA GLU A 180 11.49 21.78 -10.12
C GLU A 180 11.88 20.29 -10.14
N ARG A 181 13.16 19.99 -10.37
CA ARG A 181 13.68 18.61 -10.35
C ARG A 181 13.64 17.97 -8.96
N GLN A 182 13.70 18.77 -7.89
CA GLN A 182 13.68 18.29 -6.50
C GLN A 182 12.25 18.18 -5.95
N LYS A 183 11.29 18.92 -6.54
CA LYS A 183 9.88 18.91 -6.11
C LYS A 183 9.20 17.59 -6.37
N SER A 184 9.54 16.94 -7.49
CA SER A 184 8.92 15.67 -7.86
C SER A 184 9.86 14.79 -8.67
N ASN A 185 9.68 13.49 -8.50
CA ASN A 185 10.28 12.45 -9.35
C ASN A 185 9.19 11.44 -9.71
N THR A 186 9.15 11.04 -10.98
CA THR A 186 8.24 10.00 -11.47
C THR A 186 9.01 9.03 -12.34
N GLU A 187 8.87 7.75 -12.06
CA GLU A 187 9.55 6.67 -12.78
C GLU A 187 8.57 5.59 -13.21
N ASP A 188 8.80 5.01 -14.39
CA ASP A 188 8.12 3.80 -14.81
C ASP A 188 8.73 2.60 -14.09
N MET A 189 7.87 1.87 -13.37
CA MET A 189 8.27 0.79 -12.48
C MET A 189 7.61 -0.54 -12.84
N VAL A 190 8.27 -1.61 -12.46
CA VAL A 190 7.72 -2.95 -12.38
C VAL A 190 7.66 -3.34 -10.91
N PHE A 191 6.47 -3.68 -10.44
CA PHE A 191 6.20 -4.22 -9.11
C PHE A 191 6.04 -5.73 -9.25
N LYS A 192 6.99 -6.50 -8.70
CA LYS A 192 6.98 -7.96 -8.75
C LYS A 192 6.77 -8.51 -7.35
N GLY A 193 5.61 -9.09 -7.09
CA GLY A 193 5.28 -9.76 -5.85
C GLY A 193 5.37 -11.28 -5.99
N THR A 194 6.09 -11.92 -5.09
CA THR A 194 6.09 -13.38 -4.93
C THR A 194 5.41 -13.73 -3.62
N TYR A 195 4.38 -14.59 -3.70
CA TYR A 195 3.66 -15.04 -2.52
C TYR A 195 4.36 -16.27 -1.92
N THR A 196 4.82 -16.14 -0.68
CA THR A 196 5.49 -17.23 0.02
C THR A 196 5.24 -17.13 1.53
N ASN A 197 5.11 -18.26 2.20
CA ASN A 197 4.90 -18.33 3.66
C ASN A 197 3.73 -17.47 4.17
N GLY A 198 2.63 -17.40 3.40
CA GLY A 198 1.43 -16.68 3.83
C GLY A 198 1.48 -15.16 3.65
N ARG A 199 2.44 -14.62 2.91
CA ARG A 199 2.58 -13.18 2.65
C ARG A 199 3.24 -12.88 1.32
N TRP A 200 3.07 -11.65 0.85
CA TRP A 200 3.78 -11.11 -0.30
C TRP A 200 5.21 -10.71 0.07
N SER A 201 6.12 -10.87 -0.91
CA SER A 201 7.46 -10.31 -0.93
C SER A 201 7.59 -9.53 -2.24
N ILE A 202 7.73 -8.20 -2.16
CA ILE A 202 7.61 -7.29 -3.30
C ILE A 202 8.95 -6.65 -3.61
N GLU A 203 9.42 -6.86 -4.84
CA GLU A 203 10.56 -6.17 -5.45
C GLU A 203 10.06 -5.05 -6.36
N THR A 204 10.81 -3.95 -6.42
CA THR A 204 10.54 -2.83 -7.32
C THR A 204 11.71 -2.64 -8.29
N ARG A 205 11.42 -2.40 -9.57
CA ARG A 205 12.47 -2.20 -10.58
C ARG A 205 12.08 -1.05 -11.50
N SER A 206 13.01 -0.10 -11.69
CA SER A 206 12.87 0.93 -12.72
C SER A 206 13.01 0.31 -14.10
N LYS A 207 12.09 0.62 -15.01
CA LYS A 207 12.14 0.16 -16.41
C LYS A 207 13.32 0.76 -17.18
N THR A 208 13.78 1.95 -16.80
CA THR A 208 14.90 2.64 -17.44
C THR A 208 16.20 1.86 -17.29
N VAL A 209 16.41 1.18 -16.16
CA VAL A 209 17.61 0.36 -15.90
C VAL A 209 17.53 -0.99 -16.62
N ALA A 210 16.33 -1.57 -16.73
CA ALA A 210 16.12 -2.87 -17.38
C ALA A 210 16.44 -2.85 -18.90
N SER A 211 16.21 -1.72 -19.57
CA SER A 211 16.49 -1.58 -21.01
C SER A 211 17.99 -1.48 -21.33
N GLN A 212 18.85 -1.14 -20.38
CA GLN A 212 20.30 -1.06 -20.60
C GLN A 212 21.03 -2.40 -20.42
N SER A 213 20.46 -3.33 -19.65
CA SER A 213 21.08 -4.65 -19.44
C SER A 213 20.81 -5.66 -20.57
N SER A 214 19.86 -5.39 -21.48
CA SER A 214 19.52 -6.28 -22.59
C SER A 214 20.33 -6.03 -23.89
N THR A 215 21.20 -5.01 -23.93
CA THR A 215 21.99 -4.64 -25.10
C THR A 215 23.47 -5.08 -25.04
N ALA A 216 23.88 -5.82 -24.01
CA ALA A 216 25.25 -6.34 -23.89
C ALA A 216 25.29 -7.83 -24.19
N THR A 217 25.26 -8.21 -25.47
CA THR A 217 25.77 -9.51 -25.92
C THR A 217 26.60 -9.25 -27.20
N PRO A 218 27.86 -9.66 -27.18
CA PRO A 218 28.76 -9.53 -28.34
C PRO A 218 28.40 -10.50 -29.47
#